data_d9b9e5eebe7515597aed41f05d393b21
#
_entry.id   d9b9e5eebe7515597aed41f05d393b21
#
_cell.length_a   1.000
_cell.length_b   1.000
_cell.length_c   1.000
_cell.angle_alpha   90.00
_cell.angle_beta   90.00
_cell.angle_gamma   90.00
#
_symmetry.space_group_name_H-M   'P 1'
#
loop_
_entity.id
_entity.type
_entity.pdbx_description
1 polymer ?
#
loop_
_entity_poly.entity_id
_entity_poly.type
_entity_poly.pdbx_seq_one_letter_code
_entity_poly.pdbx_strand_id
1 'polypeptide(L)'
;MKKILLVCNAGMSTSMLVQKMIRVAGEKGIEVTIEAIPSTDLSQCWQSADVILLGPQIGFMKDSIKETVENKISVEVISMVDYGRMNADKVLTFAIDLMK
;
A
#
# COMPACT_ATOMS: atom_id res chain seq x y z
N MET A 1 14.80 3.13 6.17
CA MET A 1 13.82 2.05 5.91
C MET A 1 12.69 2.60 5.05
N LYS A 2 12.33 1.91 3.99
CA LYS A 2 11.24 2.34 3.11
C LYS A 2 9.90 2.07 3.76
N LYS A 3 8.90 2.88 3.44
CA LYS A 3 7.57 2.75 4.01
C LYS A 3 6.51 2.59 2.91
N ILE A 4 5.71 1.55 3.06
CA ILE A 4 4.60 1.22 2.16
C ILE A 4 3.29 1.53 2.91
N LEU A 5 2.45 2.39 2.34
CA LEU A 5 1.12 2.64 2.88
C LEU A 5 0.08 1.95 2.03
N LEU A 6 -0.79 1.17 2.67
CA LEU A 6 -1.97 0.62 2.03
C LEU A 6 -3.18 1.42 2.49
N VAL A 7 -3.94 1.93 1.54
CA VAL A 7 -5.09 2.79 1.83
C VAL A 7 -6.38 2.08 1.44
N CYS A 8 -7.36 2.08 2.33
CA CYS A 8 -8.67 1.51 2.04
C CYS A 8 -9.74 2.16 2.90
N ASN A 9 -11.01 1.88 2.60
CA ASN A 9 -12.12 2.44 3.36
C ASN A 9 -12.53 1.56 4.55
N ALA A 10 -12.41 0.25 4.40
CA ALA A 10 -12.78 -0.70 5.44
C ALA A 10 -11.56 -1.53 5.76
N GLY A 11 -10.84 -1.20 6.80
CA GLY A 11 -9.49 -1.66 7.04
C GLY A 11 -9.26 -3.14 7.34
N MET A 12 -10.30 -3.95 7.51
CA MET A 12 -10.09 -5.30 8.04
C MET A 12 -9.30 -6.21 7.11
N SER A 13 -9.72 -6.35 5.86
CA SER A 13 -9.00 -7.20 4.89
C SER A 13 -7.61 -6.68 4.62
N THR A 14 -7.47 -5.36 4.55
CA THR A 14 -6.18 -4.73 4.31
C THR A 14 -5.22 -4.98 5.46
N SER A 15 -5.72 -4.99 6.70
CA SER A 15 -4.89 -5.28 7.87
C SER A 15 -4.31 -6.69 7.81
N MET A 16 -5.10 -7.67 7.39
CA MET A 16 -4.62 -9.03 7.22
C MET A 16 -3.55 -9.12 6.13
N LEU A 17 -3.76 -8.43 5.04
CA LEU A 17 -2.78 -8.39 3.95
C LEU A 17 -1.47 -7.76 4.43
N VAL A 18 -1.54 -6.67 5.18
CA VAL A 18 -0.37 -6.02 5.75
C VAL A 18 0.43 -6.98 6.62
N GLN A 19 -0.24 -7.73 7.50
CA GLN A 19 0.45 -8.69 8.36
C GLN A 19 1.16 -9.77 7.56
N LYS A 20 0.53 -10.26 6.50
CA LYS A 20 1.16 -11.23 5.62
C LYS A 20 2.35 -10.64 4.88
N MET A 21 2.25 -9.39 4.44
CA MET A 21 3.35 -8.71 3.76
C MET A 21 4.53 -8.50 4.70
N ILE A 22 4.27 -8.14 5.95
CA ILE A 22 5.32 -7.98 6.95
C ILE A 22 6.05 -9.30 7.15
N ARG A 23 5.32 -10.41 7.23
CA ARG A 23 5.93 -11.73 7.39
C ARG A 23 6.79 -12.09 6.18
N VAL A 24 6.27 -11.88 4.97
CA VAL A 24 7.00 -12.18 3.75
C VAL A 24 8.26 -11.33 3.66
N ALA A 25 8.17 -10.04 3.99
CA ALA A 25 9.34 -9.16 4.00
C ALA A 25 10.41 -9.66 4.97
N GLY A 26 10.00 -10.09 6.16
CA GLY A 26 10.93 -10.66 7.13
C GLY A 26 11.61 -11.92 6.63
N GLU A 27 10.85 -12.80 5.97
CA GLU A 27 11.39 -14.03 5.42
C GLU A 27 12.40 -13.78 4.29
N LYS A 28 12.18 -12.71 3.53
CA LYS A 28 13.07 -12.35 2.41
C LYS A 28 14.20 -11.42 2.81
N GLY A 29 14.26 -11.00 4.06
CA GLY A 29 15.27 -10.06 4.51
C GLY A 29 15.10 -8.65 3.95
N ILE A 30 13.89 -8.25 3.63
CA ILE A 30 13.58 -6.92 3.09
C ILE A 30 13.21 -6.00 4.25
N GLU A 31 13.91 -4.88 4.38
CA GLU A 31 13.67 -3.92 5.44
C GLU A 31 12.68 -2.85 4.96
N VAL A 32 11.41 -3.02 5.33
CA VAL A 32 10.33 -2.08 4.99
C VAL A 32 9.37 -1.96 6.17
N THR A 33 8.74 -0.81 6.27
CA THR A 33 7.60 -0.60 7.17
C THR A 33 6.34 -0.65 6.33
N ILE A 34 5.33 -1.39 6.77
CA ILE A 34 4.08 -1.55 6.03
C ILE A 34 2.93 -1.22 6.98
N GLU A 35 2.10 -0.26 6.58
CA GLU A 35 0.95 0.17 7.37
C GLU A 35 -0.31 0.26 6.52
N ALA A 36 -1.46 -0.06 7.12
CA ALA A 36 -2.76 0.18 6.51
C ALA A 36 -3.40 1.39 7.18
N ILE A 37 -3.92 2.32 6.39
CA ILE A 37 -4.62 3.50 6.91
C ILE A 37 -5.91 3.72 6.15
N PRO A 38 -6.93 4.32 6.77
CA PRO A 38 -8.12 4.74 6.04
C PRO A 38 -7.78 5.95 5.16
N SER A 39 -8.53 6.13 4.07
CA SER A 39 -8.29 7.22 3.14
C SER A 39 -8.41 8.59 3.81
N THR A 40 -9.21 8.69 4.87
CA THR A 40 -9.40 9.94 5.60
C THR A 40 -8.14 10.41 6.33
N ASP A 41 -7.22 9.50 6.64
CA ASP A 41 -5.99 9.83 7.36
C ASP A 41 -4.82 10.16 6.43
N LEU A 42 -5.00 9.95 5.14
CA LEU A 42 -3.90 10.03 4.18
C LEU A 42 -3.23 11.40 4.17
N SER A 43 -4.02 12.47 4.23
CA SER A 43 -3.48 13.83 4.16
C SER A 43 -2.49 14.14 5.29
N GLN A 44 -2.57 13.42 6.40
CA GLN A 44 -1.70 13.60 7.55
C GLN A 44 -0.50 12.66 7.57
N CYS A 45 -0.55 11.60 6.77
CA CYS A 45 0.42 10.51 6.87
C CYS A 45 1.29 10.30 5.62
N TRP A 46 0.91 10.87 4.48
CA TRP A 46 1.54 10.51 3.22
C TRP A 46 3.02 10.93 3.11
N GLN A 47 3.42 11.97 3.82
CA GLN A 47 4.78 12.49 3.70
C GLN A 47 5.85 11.49 4.12
N SER A 48 5.48 10.54 4.98
CA SER A 48 6.43 9.52 5.43
C SER A 48 6.48 8.29 4.52
N ALA A 49 5.59 8.23 3.53
CA ALA A 49 5.48 7.06 2.65
C ALA A 49 6.43 7.14 1.46
N ASP A 50 6.91 6.00 1.03
CA ASP A 50 7.70 5.88 -0.21
C ASP A 50 6.86 5.35 -1.36
N VAL A 51 5.75 4.68 -1.06
CA VAL A 51 4.78 4.25 -2.07
C VAL A 51 3.42 4.11 -1.39
N ILE A 52 2.36 4.36 -2.17
CA ILE A 52 0.99 4.22 -1.69
C ILE A 52 0.28 3.22 -2.58
N LEU A 53 -0.32 2.20 -1.97
CA LEU A 53 -1.11 1.21 -2.68
C LEU A 53 -2.56 1.34 -2.23
N LEU A 54 -3.48 1.29 -3.19
CA LEU A 54 -4.91 1.43 -2.94
C LEU A 54 -5.58 0.06 -3.05
N GLY A 55 -6.48 -0.24 -2.13
CA GLY A 55 -7.35 -1.39 -2.27
C GLY A 55 -8.18 -1.24 -3.54
N PRO A 56 -8.52 -2.35 -4.22
CA PRO A 56 -9.27 -2.26 -5.47
C PRO A 56 -10.61 -1.55 -5.32
N GLN A 57 -11.20 -1.58 -4.12
CA GLN A 57 -12.50 -0.96 -3.85
C GLN A 57 -12.45 0.56 -3.95
N ILE A 58 -11.29 1.16 -3.77
CA ILE A 58 -11.14 2.61 -3.84
C ILE A 58 -10.22 3.05 -4.97
N GLY A 59 -10.06 2.19 -5.99
CA GLY A 59 -9.25 2.52 -7.16
C GLY A 59 -9.69 3.81 -7.85
N PHE A 60 -10.97 4.15 -7.75
CA PHE A 60 -11.49 5.41 -8.32
C PHE A 60 -10.90 6.65 -7.67
N MET A 61 -10.27 6.53 -6.49
CA MET A 61 -9.66 7.64 -5.78
C MET A 61 -8.22 7.90 -6.21
N LYS A 62 -7.69 7.12 -7.14
CA LYS A 62 -6.27 7.20 -7.50
C LYS A 62 -5.84 8.61 -7.89
N ASP A 63 -6.60 9.26 -8.78
CA ASP A 63 -6.24 10.60 -9.27
C ASP A 63 -6.32 11.63 -8.14
N SER A 64 -7.36 11.54 -7.31
CA SER A 64 -7.52 12.43 -6.16
C SER A 64 -6.37 12.28 -5.17
N ILE A 65 -5.94 11.05 -4.94
CA ILE A 65 -4.84 10.77 -4.02
C ILE A 65 -3.51 11.25 -4.61
N LYS A 66 -3.31 11.11 -5.92
CA LYS A 66 -2.12 11.65 -6.56
C LYS A 66 -2.02 13.16 -6.37
N GLU A 67 -3.13 13.86 -6.44
CA GLU A 67 -3.16 15.30 -6.15
C GLU A 67 -2.80 15.59 -4.70
N THR A 68 -3.34 14.82 -3.77
CA THR A 68 -3.06 14.99 -2.35
C THR A 68 -1.57 14.88 -2.06
N VAL A 69 -0.89 13.94 -2.69
CA VAL A 69 0.55 13.72 -2.48
C VAL A 69 1.40 14.54 -3.46
N GLU A 70 0.78 15.46 -4.19
CA GLU A 70 1.46 16.39 -5.10
C GLU A 70 2.32 15.66 -6.15
N ASN A 71 1.92 14.47 -6.53
CA ASN A 71 2.65 13.61 -7.48
C ASN A 71 4.09 13.29 -7.06
N LYS A 72 4.38 13.41 -5.76
CA LYS A 72 5.73 13.17 -5.24
C LYS A 72 5.99 11.70 -4.90
N ILE A 73 4.93 10.90 -4.80
CA ILE A 73 5.00 9.50 -4.39
C ILE A 73 4.19 8.67 -5.38
N SER A 74 4.68 7.48 -5.70
CA SER A 74 3.94 6.57 -6.58
C SER A 74 2.66 6.11 -5.89
N VAL A 75 1.55 6.20 -6.62
CA VAL A 75 0.23 5.75 -6.15
C VAL A 75 -0.31 4.78 -7.17
N GLU A 76 -0.57 3.54 -6.76
CA GLU A 76 -1.09 2.51 -7.65
C GLU A 76 -2.18 1.70 -6.96
N VAL A 77 -2.99 1.01 -7.76
CA VAL A 77 -4.07 0.17 -7.27
C VAL A 77 -3.62 -1.28 -7.25
N ILE A 78 -3.87 -1.97 -6.14
CA ILE A 78 -3.59 -3.40 -6.04
C ILE A 78 -4.58 -4.15 -6.95
N SER A 79 -4.08 -5.14 -7.70
CA SER A 79 -4.95 -5.93 -8.57
C SER A 79 -6.00 -6.65 -7.73
N MET A 80 -7.21 -6.75 -8.27
CA MET A 80 -8.31 -7.45 -7.61
C MET A 80 -7.98 -8.89 -7.27
N VAL A 81 -7.25 -9.56 -8.17
CA VAL A 81 -6.86 -10.96 -7.98
C VAL A 81 -5.89 -11.10 -6.82
N ASP A 82 -4.85 -10.27 -6.80
CA ASP A 82 -3.84 -10.34 -5.74
C ASP A 82 -4.42 -9.93 -4.39
N TYR A 83 -5.29 -8.93 -4.38
CA TYR A 83 -5.95 -8.49 -3.15
C TYR A 83 -6.92 -9.57 -2.63
N GLY A 84 -7.75 -10.11 -3.51
CA GLY A 84 -8.75 -11.10 -3.14
C GLY A 84 -8.13 -12.40 -2.63
N ARG A 85 -6.97 -12.77 -3.16
CA ARG A 85 -6.24 -13.97 -2.73
C ARG A 85 -5.27 -13.69 -1.59
N MET A 86 -5.17 -12.42 -1.18
CA MET A 86 -4.18 -11.99 -0.19
C MET A 86 -2.78 -12.45 -0.57
N ASN A 87 -2.42 -12.25 -1.82
CA ASN A 87 -1.11 -12.64 -2.34
C ASN A 87 -0.05 -11.62 -1.91
N ALA A 88 0.36 -11.73 -0.67
CA ALA A 88 1.26 -10.77 -0.05
C ALA A 88 2.59 -10.67 -0.78
N ASP A 89 3.10 -11.78 -1.29
CA ASP A 89 4.38 -11.81 -2.01
C ASP A 89 4.30 -10.92 -3.26
N LYS A 90 3.25 -11.07 -4.07
CA LYS A 90 3.10 -10.27 -5.29
C LYS A 90 2.86 -8.80 -4.97
N VAL A 91 2.03 -8.51 -3.94
CA VAL A 91 1.76 -7.14 -3.56
C VAL A 91 3.04 -6.46 -3.06
N LEU A 92 3.82 -7.17 -2.24
CA LEU A 92 5.10 -6.64 -1.74
C LEU A 92 6.07 -6.37 -2.89
N THR A 93 6.22 -7.31 -3.82
CA THR A 93 7.09 -7.15 -4.98
C THR A 93 6.67 -5.96 -5.83
N PHE A 94 5.37 -5.81 -6.06
CA PHE A 94 4.81 -4.69 -6.79
C PHE A 94 5.18 -3.37 -6.12
N ALA A 95 5.01 -3.27 -4.80
CA ALA A 95 5.36 -2.06 -4.06
C ALA A 95 6.85 -1.74 -4.16
N ILE A 96 7.70 -2.75 -4.01
CA ILE A 96 9.15 -2.56 -4.08
C ILE A 96 9.57 -2.08 -5.46
N ASP A 97 8.98 -2.62 -6.51
CA ASP A 97 9.29 -2.20 -7.87
C ASP A 97 8.91 -0.74 -8.10
N LEU A 98 7.82 -0.27 -7.48
CA LEU A 98 7.41 1.13 -7.59
C LEU A 98 8.34 2.08 -6.84
N MET A 99 9.06 1.59 -5.85
CA MET A 99 9.99 2.40 -5.06
C MET A 99 11.40 2.49 -5.65
N LYS A 100 11.65 1.75 -6.71
CA LYS A 100 12.98 1.76 -7.36
C LYS A 100 13.20 2.99 -8.22
#